data_de1920586fac25af57a47e25ea63eb05
#
_entry.id   de1920586fac25af57a47e25ea63eb05
#
_cell.length_a   1.000
_cell.length_b   1.000
_cell.length_c   1.000
_cell.angle_alpha   90.00
_cell.angle_beta   90.00
_cell.angle_gamma   90.00
#
_symmetry.space_group_name_H-M   'P 1'
#
loop_
_entity.id
_entity.type
_entity.pdbx_description
1 polymer ?
#
loop_
_entity_poly.entity_id
_entity_poly.type
_entity_poly.pdbx_seq_one_letter_code
_entity_poly.pdbx_strand_id
1 'polypeptide(L)'
;MLDQKYKRGLLSQLIAQKKAFDTSGEWKTVKLGHIFKERTERAKGNETLLAITISNGVQRRDEIDLKDNSSDDKSNYKCVYIGDIAYNTMRMWQGASGVSPYNGIVSPAYTIVTPIRPDLHNMTFWAYYFKYSPLVQTFQKYSQGLTSDTWNLKFPQFSEIAVTMPPISEQDKIAECLSVFDEHCKCEDEKLQALLQVRTSLLQQLFI
;
A
#
# COMPACT_ATOMS: atom_id res chain seq x y z
N MET A 1 9.80 5.93 14.57
CA MET A 1 8.80 5.14 15.39
C MET A 1 7.64 6.02 15.88
N LEU A 2 7.89 7.24 16.34
CA LEU A 2 6.83 8.17 16.77
C LEU A 2 5.93 8.58 15.60
N ASP A 3 6.52 8.90 14.46
CA ASP A 3 5.83 9.36 13.24
C ASP A 3 4.83 8.33 12.69
N GLN A 4 5.18 7.05 12.69
CA GLN A 4 4.27 5.99 12.26
C GLN A 4 3.03 5.89 13.18
N LYS A 5 3.18 6.15 14.46
CA LYS A 5 2.07 6.18 15.41
C LYS A 5 1.17 7.38 15.16
N TYR A 6 1.77 8.55 14.92
CA TYR A 6 1.03 9.78 14.58
C TYR A 6 0.27 9.62 13.27
N LYS A 7 0.91 9.10 12.23
CA LYS A 7 0.29 8.84 10.93
C LYS A 7 -0.94 7.91 11.06
N ARG A 8 -0.79 6.81 11.80
CA ARG A 8 -1.91 5.88 12.07
C ARG A 8 -3.05 6.57 12.82
N GLY A 9 -2.72 7.42 13.79
CA GLY A 9 -3.69 8.23 14.54
C GLY A 9 -4.43 9.21 13.62
N LEU A 10 -3.71 9.93 12.78
CA LEU A 10 -4.28 10.87 11.82
C LEU A 10 -5.19 10.17 10.82
N LEU A 11 -4.71 9.09 10.18
CA LEU A 11 -5.51 8.25 9.29
C LEU A 11 -6.79 7.78 9.97
N SER A 12 -6.69 7.31 11.21
CA SER A 12 -7.85 6.84 11.97
C SER A 12 -8.87 7.95 12.23
N GLN A 13 -8.41 9.18 12.52
CA GLN A 13 -9.31 10.31 12.74
C GLN A 13 -10.02 10.76 11.46
N LEU A 14 -9.30 10.76 10.33
CA LEU A 14 -9.85 11.15 9.02
C LEU A 14 -10.86 10.10 8.52
N ILE A 15 -10.51 8.83 8.53
CA ILE A 15 -11.41 7.76 8.06
C ILE A 15 -12.60 7.54 8.98
N ALA A 16 -12.42 7.70 10.30
CA ALA A 16 -13.54 7.65 11.26
C ALA A 16 -14.41 8.93 11.27
N GLN A 17 -14.16 9.87 10.35
CA GLN A 17 -14.88 11.15 10.22
C GLN A 17 -14.87 12.02 11.52
N LYS A 18 -13.89 11.79 12.39
CA LYS A 18 -13.66 12.66 13.57
C LYS A 18 -13.03 13.98 13.18
N LYS A 19 -12.39 14.04 12.02
CA LYS A 19 -11.90 15.22 11.32
C LYS A 19 -12.27 15.08 9.85
N ALA A 20 -12.73 16.14 9.22
CA ALA A 20 -13.09 16.21 7.82
C ALA A 20 -12.52 17.49 7.21
N PHE A 21 -12.11 17.44 5.96
CA PHE A 21 -11.70 18.63 5.19
C PHE A 21 -12.88 19.26 4.45
N ASP A 22 -13.86 18.43 4.10
CA ASP A 22 -15.04 18.84 3.38
C ASP A 22 -16.24 18.05 3.91
N THR A 23 -17.25 18.76 4.36
CA THR A 23 -18.50 18.18 4.87
C THR A 23 -19.63 18.24 3.85
N SER A 24 -19.35 18.72 2.63
CA SER A 24 -20.38 18.92 1.59
C SER A 24 -20.83 17.63 0.91
N GLY A 25 -20.10 16.53 1.10
CA GLY A 25 -20.40 15.26 0.47
C GLY A 25 -20.68 14.12 1.45
N GLU A 26 -21.68 13.31 1.13
CA GLU A 26 -22.04 12.15 1.95
C GLU A 26 -21.12 10.96 1.67
N TRP A 27 -20.62 10.33 2.72
CA TRP A 27 -19.87 9.08 2.63
C TRP A 27 -20.82 7.93 2.28
N LYS A 28 -20.42 7.11 1.31
CA LYS A 28 -21.24 6.00 0.80
C LYS A 28 -20.63 4.66 1.13
N THR A 29 -21.47 3.72 1.54
CA THR A 29 -21.03 2.33 1.73
C THR A 29 -21.20 1.55 0.44
N VAL A 30 -20.11 0.98 -0.06
CA VAL A 30 -20.08 0.22 -1.31
C VAL A 30 -19.16 -0.99 -1.16
N LYS A 31 -19.37 -2.05 -1.95
CA LYS A 31 -18.46 -3.19 -2.02
C LYS A 31 -17.20 -2.83 -2.81
N LEU A 32 -16.04 -3.36 -2.39
CA LEU A 32 -14.77 -3.15 -3.10
C LEU A 32 -14.82 -3.64 -4.56
N GLY A 33 -15.58 -4.68 -4.86
CA GLY A 33 -15.80 -5.16 -6.22
C GLY A 33 -16.58 -4.21 -7.13
N HIS A 34 -17.28 -3.20 -6.60
CA HIS A 34 -17.90 -2.14 -7.39
C HIS A 34 -16.94 -0.98 -7.68
N ILE A 35 -15.84 -0.91 -6.92
CA ILE A 35 -14.79 0.11 -7.06
C ILE A 35 -13.66 -0.42 -7.94
N PHE A 36 -13.24 -1.68 -7.69
CA PHE A 36 -12.07 -2.29 -8.29
C PHE A 36 -12.42 -3.52 -9.11
N LYS A 37 -11.64 -3.74 -10.16
CA LYS A 37 -11.55 -5.02 -10.88
C LYS A 37 -10.16 -5.61 -10.76
N GLU A 38 -10.04 -6.93 -10.81
CA GLU A 38 -8.74 -7.61 -10.83
C GLU A 38 -8.09 -7.46 -12.20
N ARG A 39 -6.78 -7.14 -12.20
CA ARG A 39 -5.94 -7.24 -13.39
C ARG A 39 -5.34 -8.65 -13.44
N THR A 40 -5.65 -9.39 -14.50
CA THR A 40 -5.19 -10.77 -14.69
C THR A 40 -4.18 -10.92 -15.83
N GLU A 41 -3.75 -9.80 -16.45
CA GLU A 41 -2.76 -9.78 -17.52
C GLU A 41 -1.45 -10.43 -17.07
N ARG A 42 -0.88 -11.29 -17.94
CA ARG A 42 0.33 -12.04 -17.66
C ARG A 42 1.56 -11.39 -18.27
N ALA A 43 2.71 -11.67 -17.65
CA ALA A 43 4.02 -11.24 -18.12
C ALA A 43 4.33 -11.75 -19.55
N LYS A 44 5.09 -10.94 -20.29
CA LYS A 44 5.55 -11.26 -21.67
C LYS A 44 7.04 -11.63 -21.74
N GLY A 45 7.80 -11.42 -20.63
CA GLY A 45 9.18 -11.89 -20.51
C GLY A 45 10.15 -10.95 -19.77
N ASN A 46 10.42 -9.77 -20.28
CA ASN A 46 11.54 -8.92 -19.80
C ASN A 46 11.10 -7.73 -18.93
N GLU A 47 9.97 -7.84 -18.23
CA GLU A 47 9.48 -6.77 -17.39
C GLU A 47 10.22 -6.70 -16.04
N THR A 48 10.28 -5.49 -15.46
CA THR A 48 10.88 -5.26 -14.14
C THR A 48 10.13 -6.05 -13.05
N LEU A 49 10.86 -6.84 -12.27
CA LEU A 49 10.29 -7.56 -11.15
C LEU A 49 10.02 -6.61 -9.98
N LEU A 50 8.80 -6.65 -9.46
CA LEU A 50 8.35 -5.85 -8.33
C LEU A 50 8.04 -6.75 -7.13
N ALA A 51 8.14 -6.16 -5.93
CA ALA A 51 7.74 -6.80 -4.69
C ALA A 51 6.87 -5.84 -3.87
N ILE A 52 5.99 -6.41 -3.04
CA ILE A 52 5.11 -5.64 -2.17
C ILE A 52 5.49 -5.91 -0.73
N THR A 53 5.84 -4.85 -0.01
CA THR A 53 6.20 -4.89 1.41
C THR A 53 5.13 -4.22 2.28
N ILE A 54 5.10 -4.58 3.56
CA ILE A 54 4.15 -3.98 4.52
C ILE A 54 4.48 -2.50 4.73
N SER A 55 5.77 -2.16 4.83
CA SER A 55 6.25 -0.81 5.16
C SER A 55 6.23 0.15 3.97
N ASN A 56 6.77 -0.29 2.83
CA ASN A 56 7.07 0.59 1.70
C ASN A 56 6.17 0.35 0.47
N GLY A 57 5.17 -0.55 0.58
CA GLY A 57 4.28 -0.85 -0.53
C GLY A 57 5.00 -1.53 -1.70
N VAL A 58 4.77 -1.04 -2.93
CA VAL A 58 5.37 -1.59 -4.15
C VAL A 58 6.75 -0.99 -4.39
N GLN A 59 7.75 -1.86 -4.55
CA GLN A 59 9.15 -1.50 -4.77
C GLN A 59 9.74 -2.37 -5.89
N ARG A 60 10.79 -1.91 -6.53
CA ARG A 60 11.58 -2.73 -7.45
C ARG A 60 12.31 -3.81 -6.65
N ARG A 61 12.33 -5.02 -7.19
CA ARG A 61 12.93 -6.17 -6.50
C ARG A 61 14.45 -6.05 -6.34
N ASP A 62 15.11 -5.42 -7.31
CA ASP A 62 16.55 -5.16 -7.31
C ASP A 62 16.99 -4.08 -6.29
N GLU A 63 16.05 -3.28 -5.77
CA GLU A 63 16.32 -2.24 -4.75
C GLU A 63 16.12 -2.76 -3.31
N ILE A 64 15.68 -4.01 -3.14
CA ILE A 64 15.36 -4.59 -1.83
C ILE A 64 16.41 -5.64 -1.47
N ASP A 65 17.07 -5.45 -0.32
CA ASP A 65 18.01 -6.44 0.24
C ASP A 65 17.27 -7.64 0.85
N LEU A 66 16.66 -8.45 -0.01
CA LEU A 66 16.02 -9.70 0.33
C LEU A 66 16.49 -10.78 -0.65
N LYS A 67 16.63 -12.03 -0.16
CA LYS A 67 16.94 -13.16 -1.02
C LYS A 67 15.90 -13.27 -2.15
N ASP A 68 16.41 -13.36 -3.39
CA ASP A 68 15.52 -13.58 -4.52
C ASP A 68 15.08 -15.06 -4.57
N ASN A 69 13.80 -15.27 -4.32
CA ASN A 69 13.13 -16.56 -4.40
C ASN A 69 12.19 -16.62 -5.62
N SER A 70 12.36 -15.71 -6.61
CA SER A 70 11.54 -15.73 -7.82
C SER A 70 11.88 -16.94 -8.69
N SER A 71 10.87 -17.48 -9.38
CA SER A 71 11.08 -18.52 -10.37
C SER A 71 11.80 -17.98 -11.60
N ASP A 72 12.64 -18.79 -12.26
CA ASP A 72 13.24 -18.46 -13.56
C ASP A 72 12.16 -18.27 -14.62
N ASP A 73 11.14 -19.14 -14.62
CA ASP A 73 9.95 -18.98 -15.46
C ASP A 73 8.98 -17.98 -14.86
N LYS A 74 8.85 -16.84 -15.50
CA LYS A 74 7.97 -15.74 -15.12
C LYS A 74 6.66 -15.66 -15.94
N SER A 75 6.38 -16.65 -16.80
CA SER A 75 5.18 -16.66 -17.66
C SER A 75 3.85 -16.56 -16.90
N ASN A 76 3.83 -17.02 -15.64
CA ASN A 76 2.69 -16.95 -14.75
C ASN A 76 2.62 -15.66 -13.92
N TYR A 77 3.62 -14.78 -14.01
CA TYR A 77 3.63 -13.52 -13.28
C TYR A 77 2.57 -12.58 -13.82
N LYS A 78 2.07 -11.69 -12.99
CA LYS A 78 1.00 -10.74 -13.31
C LYS A 78 1.58 -9.36 -13.60
N CYS A 79 1.10 -8.71 -14.65
CA CYS A 79 1.46 -7.33 -14.97
C CYS A 79 0.90 -6.36 -13.93
N VAL A 80 1.70 -5.36 -13.59
CA VAL A 80 1.34 -4.22 -12.74
C VAL A 80 1.68 -2.95 -13.48
N TYR A 81 0.79 -1.98 -13.49
CA TYR A 81 1.02 -0.68 -14.11
C TYR A 81 0.98 0.43 -13.07
N ILE A 82 1.57 1.58 -13.43
CA ILE A 82 1.53 2.78 -12.60
C ILE A 82 0.09 3.12 -12.23
N GLY A 83 -0.17 3.33 -10.93
CA GLY A 83 -1.49 3.61 -10.40
C GLY A 83 -2.33 2.38 -10.01
N ASP A 84 -1.93 1.16 -10.40
CA ASP A 84 -2.58 -0.05 -9.86
C ASP A 84 -2.26 -0.21 -8.37
N ILE A 85 -3.17 -0.78 -7.60
CA ILE A 85 -2.86 -1.29 -6.27
C ILE A 85 -2.51 -2.77 -6.37
N ALA A 86 -1.34 -3.13 -5.85
CA ALA A 86 -0.95 -4.52 -5.68
C ALA A 86 -0.94 -4.88 -4.20
N TYR A 87 -1.42 -6.07 -3.85
CA TYR A 87 -1.37 -6.58 -2.49
C TYR A 87 -0.94 -8.04 -2.44
N ASN A 88 -0.21 -8.38 -1.37
CA ASN A 88 0.16 -9.77 -1.10
C ASN A 88 -1.05 -10.50 -0.49
N THR A 89 -1.58 -11.50 -1.18
CA THR A 89 -2.80 -12.20 -0.75
C THR A 89 -2.64 -12.87 0.60
N MET A 90 -1.44 -13.38 0.92
CA MET A 90 -1.14 -14.05 2.18
C MET A 90 -0.78 -13.09 3.32
N ARG A 91 -0.55 -11.80 3.03
CA ARG A 91 -0.13 -10.79 4.01
C ARG A 91 -1.03 -9.54 4.00
N MET A 92 -2.17 -9.59 3.28
CA MET A 92 -3.11 -8.46 3.25
C MET A 92 -3.72 -8.18 4.63
N TRP A 93 -3.87 -9.20 5.45
CA TRP A 93 -4.27 -9.10 6.86
C TRP A 93 -3.25 -8.35 7.75
N GLN A 94 -2.05 -8.09 7.24
CA GLN A 94 -1.04 -7.21 7.84
C GLN A 94 -0.94 -5.87 7.11
N GLY A 95 -1.77 -5.65 6.08
CA GLY A 95 -1.75 -4.45 5.26
C GLY A 95 -0.64 -4.43 4.19
N ALA A 96 -0.14 -5.59 3.75
CA ALA A 96 0.88 -5.68 2.69
C ALA A 96 0.28 -5.33 1.31
N SER A 97 0.19 -4.04 1.03
CA SER A 97 -0.40 -3.45 -0.19
C SER A 97 0.25 -2.11 -0.51
N GLY A 98 0.08 -1.63 -1.73
CA GLY A 98 0.51 -0.28 -2.14
C GLY A 98 0.11 0.03 -3.58
N VAL A 99 0.06 1.33 -3.90
CA VAL A 99 -0.01 1.80 -5.29
C VAL A 99 1.34 1.58 -5.94
N SER A 100 1.34 1.11 -7.17
CA SER A 100 2.58 0.94 -7.94
C SER A 100 3.01 2.26 -8.57
N PRO A 101 4.23 2.73 -8.28
CA PRO A 101 4.85 3.83 -9.02
C PRO A 101 5.58 3.33 -10.29
N TYR A 102 5.55 2.03 -10.56
CA TYR A 102 6.28 1.37 -11.63
C TYR A 102 5.38 0.53 -12.52
N ASN A 103 5.76 0.39 -13.79
CA ASN A 103 5.29 -0.71 -14.62
C ASN A 103 6.23 -1.91 -14.43
N GLY A 104 5.65 -3.11 -14.27
CA GLY A 104 6.44 -4.31 -14.03
C GLY A 104 5.58 -5.54 -13.81
N ILE A 105 6.17 -6.54 -13.18
CA ILE A 105 5.50 -7.81 -12.88
C ILE A 105 5.67 -8.21 -11.44
N VAL A 106 4.68 -8.95 -10.93
CA VAL A 106 4.72 -9.55 -9.58
C VAL A 106 4.39 -11.03 -9.64
N SER A 107 4.85 -11.76 -8.63
CA SER A 107 4.54 -13.18 -8.45
C SER A 107 3.02 -13.45 -8.46
N PRO A 108 2.58 -14.65 -8.87
CA PRO A 108 1.17 -15.06 -8.80
C PRO A 108 0.51 -14.96 -7.41
N ALA A 109 1.32 -14.95 -6.35
CA ALA A 109 0.85 -14.78 -4.97
C ALA A 109 0.29 -13.38 -4.66
N TYR A 110 0.43 -12.44 -5.58
CA TYR A 110 -0.14 -11.10 -5.44
C TYR A 110 -1.43 -10.96 -6.24
N THR A 111 -2.32 -10.12 -5.75
CA THR A 111 -3.50 -9.65 -6.49
C THR A 111 -3.30 -8.19 -6.86
N ILE A 112 -3.62 -7.84 -8.09
CA ILE A 112 -3.55 -6.49 -8.62
C ILE A 112 -4.99 -6.03 -8.86
N VAL A 113 -5.31 -4.85 -8.36
CA VAL A 113 -6.62 -4.22 -8.55
C VAL A 113 -6.47 -2.84 -9.17
N THR A 114 -7.36 -2.54 -10.10
CA THR A 114 -7.43 -1.25 -10.81
C THR A 114 -8.83 -0.67 -10.66
N PRO A 115 -9.01 0.64 -10.55
CA PRO A 115 -10.33 1.22 -10.41
C PRO A 115 -11.17 1.01 -11.68
N ILE A 116 -12.47 0.71 -11.51
CA ILE A 116 -13.42 0.62 -12.61
C ILE A 116 -13.70 2.01 -13.20
N ARG A 117 -13.77 3.01 -12.31
CA ARG A 117 -14.00 4.42 -12.63
C ARG A 117 -12.86 5.27 -12.06
N PRO A 118 -11.72 5.44 -12.80
CA PRO A 118 -10.56 6.19 -12.31
C PRO A 118 -10.88 7.64 -11.94
N ASP A 119 -11.87 8.22 -12.60
CA ASP A 119 -12.36 9.59 -12.38
C ASP A 119 -13.03 9.81 -11.00
N LEU A 120 -13.43 8.73 -10.32
CA LEU A 120 -14.11 8.77 -9.03
C LEU A 120 -13.24 8.30 -7.84
N HIS A 121 -11.99 7.93 -8.10
CA HIS A 121 -11.15 7.27 -7.10
C HIS A 121 -9.71 7.75 -7.10
N ASN A 122 -9.27 8.32 -5.98
CA ASN A 122 -7.87 8.64 -5.74
C ASN A 122 -7.13 7.39 -5.24
N MET A 123 -6.19 6.86 -6.04
CA MET A 123 -5.49 5.62 -5.70
C MET A 123 -4.55 5.78 -4.50
N THR A 124 -4.00 6.97 -4.27
CA THR A 124 -3.20 7.27 -3.09
C THR A 124 -4.05 7.23 -1.82
N PHE A 125 -5.28 7.79 -1.86
CA PHE A 125 -6.24 7.63 -0.78
C PHE A 125 -6.49 6.14 -0.45
N TRP A 126 -6.73 5.32 -1.48
CA TRP A 126 -6.98 3.89 -1.29
C TRP A 126 -5.77 3.15 -0.74
N ALA A 127 -4.54 3.53 -1.13
CA ALA A 127 -3.32 2.98 -0.54
C ALA A 127 -3.25 3.23 0.97
N TYR A 128 -3.62 4.43 1.43
CA TYR A 128 -3.72 4.74 2.85
C TYR A 128 -4.88 4.03 3.52
N TYR A 129 -6.05 4.02 2.88
CA TYR A 129 -7.23 3.37 3.45
C TYR A 129 -7.01 1.88 3.68
N PHE A 130 -6.29 1.19 2.81
CA PHE A 130 -5.93 -0.22 2.99
C PHE A 130 -4.96 -0.47 4.16
N LYS A 131 -4.38 0.59 4.73
CA LYS A 131 -3.58 0.53 5.98
C LYS A 131 -4.40 0.86 7.22
N TYR A 132 -5.66 1.27 7.08
CA TYR A 132 -6.54 1.58 8.19
C TYR A 132 -6.85 0.33 9.02
N SER A 133 -6.51 0.35 10.33
CA SER A 133 -6.56 -0.84 11.18
C SER A 133 -7.90 -1.58 11.19
N PRO A 134 -9.08 -0.94 11.25
CA PRO A 134 -10.35 -1.65 11.17
C PRO A 134 -10.57 -2.34 9.82
N LEU A 135 -10.11 -1.75 8.71
CA LEU A 135 -10.20 -2.37 7.39
C LEU A 135 -9.21 -3.56 7.28
N VAL A 136 -8.00 -3.42 7.84
CA VAL A 136 -7.03 -4.53 7.91
C VAL A 136 -7.61 -5.72 8.70
N GLN A 137 -8.32 -5.46 9.81
CA GLN A 137 -9.04 -6.51 10.53
C GLN A 137 -10.17 -7.14 9.71
N THR A 138 -10.82 -6.34 8.85
CA THR A 138 -11.83 -6.86 7.93
C THR A 138 -11.19 -7.73 6.86
N PHE A 139 -10.03 -7.35 6.31
CA PHE A 139 -9.26 -8.21 5.40
C PHE A 139 -8.90 -9.56 6.03
N GLN A 140 -8.53 -9.55 7.31
CA GLN A 140 -8.29 -10.78 8.07
C GLN A 140 -9.53 -11.67 8.13
N LYS A 141 -10.71 -11.11 8.46
CA LYS A 141 -11.96 -11.85 8.56
C LYS A 141 -12.40 -12.49 7.24
N TYR A 142 -12.10 -11.84 6.12
CA TYR A 142 -12.42 -12.34 4.77
C TYR A 142 -11.32 -13.23 4.19
N SER A 143 -10.16 -13.33 4.85
CA SER A 143 -9.08 -14.24 4.44
C SER A 143 -9.47 -15.69 4.73
N GLN A 144 -9.16 -16.58 3.79
CA GLN A 144 -9.41 -18.02 3.90
C GLN A 144 -8.14 -18.73 4.35
N GLY A 145 -8.26 -19.77 5.14
CA GLY A 145 -7.17 -20.58 5.67
C GLY A 145 -7.42 -20.99 7.11
N LEU A 146 -6.82 -22.10 7.56
CA LEU A 146 -7.00 -22.64 8.91
C LEU A 146 -6.14 -21.91 9.96
N THR A 147 -4.98 -21.41 9.54
CA THR A 147 -3.99 -20.73 10.42
C THR A 147 -3.53 -19.44 9.77
N SER A 148 -2.95 -18.54 10.56
CA SER A 148 -2.40 -17.25 10.07
C SER A 148 -1.41 -17.40 8.90
N ASP A 149 -0.66 -18.50 8.86
CA ASP A 149 0.33 -18.76 7.81
C ASP A 149 -0.30 -19.20 6.49
N THR A 150 -1.55 -19.69 6.54
CA THR A 150 -2.32 -20.13 5.36
C THR A 150 -3.38 -19.13 4.93
N TRP A 151 -3.60 -18.06 5.70
CA TRP A 151 -4.58 -17.03 5.35
C TRP A 151 -4.28 -16.42 4.00
N ASN A 152 -5.34 -16.29 3.19
CA ASN A 152 -5.23 -15.85 1.82
C ASN A 152 -6.48 -15.05 1.44
N LEU A 153 -6.30 -13.78 1.08
CA LEU A 153 -7.38 -12.91 0.59
C LEU A 153 -7.29 -12.79 -0.93
N LYS A 154 -8.00 -13.64 -1.65
CA LYS A 154 -8.12 -13.57 -3.11
C LYS A 154 -9.15 -12.53 -3.52
N PHE A 155 -9.15 -12.12 -4.80
CA PHE A 155 -10.04 -11.09 -5.31
C PHE A 155 -11.53 -11.37 -5.08
N PRO A 156 -12.08 -12.61 -5.24
CA PRO A 156 -13.50 -12.86 -4.98
C PRO A 156 -13.93 -12.48 -3.56
N GLN A 157 -13.13 -12.82 -2.52
CA GLN A 157 -13.43 -12.46 -1.14
C GLN A 157 -13.19 -10.97 -0.88
N PHE A 158 -12.13 -10.39 -1.46
CA PHE A 158 -11.85 -8.96 -1.41
C PHE A 158 -13.00 -8.15 -1.99
N SER A 159 -13.56 -8.56 -3.12
CA SER A 159 -14.64 -7.86 -3.82
C SER A 159 -15.94 -7.74 -3.02
N GLU A 160 -16.19 -8.66 -2.09
CA GLU A 160 -17.39 -8.69 -1.23
C GLU A 160 -17.29 -7.76 -0.02
N ILE A 161 -16.11 -7.24 0.30
CA ILE A 161 -15.91 -6.38 1.46
C ILE A 161 -16.59 -5.03 1.23
N ALA A 162 -17.50 -4.68 2.13
CA ALA A 162 -18.14 -3.37 2.15
C ALA A 162 -17.25 -2.36 2.88
N VAL A 163 -17.08 -1.19 2.28
CA VAL A 163 -16.31 -0.07 2.82
C VAL A 163 -17.13 1.21 2.72
N THR A 164 -16.92 2.13 3.66
CA THR A 164 -17.51 3.46 3.61
C THR A 164 -16.48 4.44 3.09
N MET A 165 -16.74 5.08 1.96
CA MET A 165 -15.79 5.96 1.28
C MET A 165 -16.35 7.36 1.10
N PRO A 166 -15.50 8.42 1.16
CA PRO A 166 -15.87 9.79 0.85
C PRO A 166 -16.01 10.04 -0.66
N PRO A 167 -16.62 11.18 -1.04
CA PRO A 167 -16.55 11.69 -2.40
C PRO A 167 -15.11 12.00 -2.80
N ILE A 168 -14.84 12.07 -4.12
CA ILE A 168 -13.48 12.23 -4.66
C ILE A 168 -12.77 13.49 -4.10
N SER A 169 -13.49 14.59 -3.92
CA SER A 169 -12.92 15.83 -3.35
C SER A 169 -12.32 15.63 -1.96
N GLU A 170 -12.96 14.81 -1.13
CA GLU A 170 -12.45 14.49 0.21
C GLU A 170 -11.34 13.42 0.16
N GLN A 171 -11.43 12.45 -0.79
CA GLN A 171 -10.34 11.50 -1.02
C GLN A 171 -9.04 12.24 -1.38
N ASP A 172 -9.12 13.26 -2.25
CA ASP A 172 -7.96 14.04 -2.69
C ASP A 172 -7.32 14.78 -1.51
N LYS A 173 -8.11 15.45 -0.69
CA LYS A 173 -7.62 16.19 0.50
C LYS A 173 -7.00 15.27 1.55
N ILE A 174 -7.59 14.10 1.78
CA ILE A 174 -7.04 13.09 2.70
C ILE A 174 -5.71 12.56 2.15
N ALA A 175 -5.65 12.23 0.85
CA ALA A 175 -4.44 11.74 0.20
C ALA A 175 -3.32 12.77 0.26
N GLU A 176 -3.60 14.03 -0.07
CA GLU A 176 -2.65 15.13 0.00
C GLU A 176 -2.09 15.31 1.41
N CYS A 177 -2.97 15.41 2.42
CA CYS A 177 -2.57 15.57 3.82
C CYS A 177 -1.63 14.45 4.28
N LEU A 178 -1.96 13.19 3.97
CA LEU A 178 -1.14 12.04 4.38
C LEU A 178 0.16 11.96 3.58
N SER A 179 0.17 12.36 2.32
CA SER A 179 1.37 12.41 1.48
C SER A 179 2.35 13.46 1.96
N VAL A 180 1.88 14.68 2.28
CA VAL A 180 2.71 15.75 2.85
C VAL A 180 3.32 15.29 4.19
N PHE A 181 2.56 14.57 5.01
CA PHE A 181 3.08 14.00 6.25
C PHE A 181 4.20 12.97 5.98
N ASP A 182 4.03 12.09 4.98
CA ASP A 182 5.07 11.13 4.60
C ASP A 182 6.34 11.80 4.08
N GLU A 183 6.21 12.83 3.24
CA GLU A 183 7.35 13.62 2.75
C GLU A 183 8.08 14.30 3.90
N HIS A 184 7.36 14.86 4.85
CA HIS A 184 7.97 15.47 6.04
C HIS A 184 8.76 14.44 6.86
N CYS A 185 8.16 13.29 7.17
CA CYS A 185 8.82 12.21 7.89
C CYS A 185 10.09 11.74 7.17
N LYS A 186 10.02 11.56 5.84
CA LYS A 186 11.18 11.17 5.03
C LYS A 186 12.30 12.20 5.11
N CYS A 187 11.97 13.48 5.00
CA CYS A 187 12.97 14.56 5.12
C CYS A 187 13.64 14.57 6.50
N GLU A 188 12.88 14.35 7.58
CA GLU A 188 13.45 14.29 8.95
C GLU A 188 14.34 13.04 9.15
N ASP A 189 13.95 11.89 8.59
CA ASP A 189 14.78 10.69 8.61
C ASP A 189 16.09 10.88 7.83
N GLU A 190 16.04 11.51 6.66
CA GLU A 190 17.25 11.84 5.87
C GLU A 190 18.20 12.79 6.63
N LYS A 191 17.66 13.83 7.29
CA LYS A 191 18.46 14.73 8.15
C LYS A 191 19.10 13.96 9.31
N LEU A 192 18.36 13.08 9.97
CA LEU A 192 18.87 12.27 11.07
C LEU A 192 20.03 11.38 10.59
N GLN A 193 19.88 10.70 9.46
CA GLN A 193 20.93 9.86 8.88
C GLN A 193 22.20 10.69 8.55
N ALA A 194 22.03 11.86 7.95
CA ALA A 194 23.15 12.76 7.66
C ALA A 194 23.89 13.18 8.95
N LEU A 195 23.16 13.54 10.01
CA LEU A 195 23.75 13.89 11.31
C LEU A 195 24.49 12.72 11.96
N LEU A 196 23.95 11.50 11.86
CA LEU A 196 24.60 10.29 12.35
C LEU A 196 25.92 10.00 11.59
N GLN A 197 25.95 10.22 10.28
CA GLN A 197 27.16 10.08 9.47
C GLN A 197 28.23 11.10 9.89
N VAL A 198 27.86 12.38 10.05
CA VAL A 198 28.79 13.45 10.54
C VAL A 198 29.33 13.07 11.91
N ARG A 199 28.47 12.66 12.85
CA ARG A 199 28.91 12.19 14.17
C ARG A 199 29.92 11.06 14.07
N THR A 200 29.69 10.06 13.24
CA THR A 200 30.59 8.92 13.05
C THR A 200 31.95 9.37 12.51
N SER A 201 31.95 10.25 11.49
CA SER A 201 33.17 10.79 10.91
C SER A 201 34.01 11.61 11.93
N LEU A 202 33.35 12.46 12.75
CA LEU A 202 34.01 13.22 13.78
C LEU A 202 34.61 12.31 14.87
N LEU A 203 33.89 11.26 15.28
CA LEU A 203 34.44 10.31 16.26
C LEU A 203 35.66 9.57 15.69
N GLN A 204 35.67 9.18 14.42
CA GLN A 204 36.83 8.55 13.78
C GLN A 204 38.04 9.49 13.74
N GLN A 205 37.83 10.80 13.53
CA GLN A 205 38.92 11.79 13.53
C GLN A 205 39.48 12.07 14.93
N LEU A 206 38.71 11.87 15.99
CA LEU A 206 39.14 12.12 17.37
C LEU A 206 39.91 10.94 17.98
N PHE A 207 39.79 9.75 17.42
CA PHE A 207 40.42 8.53 17.96
C PHE A 207 41.45 7.90 17.02
N ILE A 208 41.96 8.69 16.05
CA ILE A 208 43.19 8.44 15.32
C ILE A 208 44.28 9.35 15.95
#